data_dab9c6ed406a3ad6e83aad3ff16fd311
#
_entry.id   dab9c6ed406a3ad6e83aad3ff16fd311
#
_cell.length_a   1.000
_cell.length_b   1.000
_cell.length_c   1.000
_cell.angle_alpha   90.00
_cell.angle_beta   90.00
_cell.angle_gamma   90.00
#
_symmetry.space_group_name_H-M   'P 1'
#
loop_
_entity.id
_entity.type
_entity.pdbx_description
1 polymer ?
#
loop_
_entity_poly.entity_id
_entity_poly.type
_entity_poly.pdbx_seq_one_letter_code
_entity_poly.pdbx_strand_id
1 'polypeptide(L)'
;GNAPVQMGAENARKVLKHMNRLDVPVLIGADKPLKKPYTDALDTHGRDGLGESFLENAEGPLNTESANSFLRRKLREERCSLIAIGPLTNLAHLIETDEDAFNRIDRIVSMGGNYRSHGNCSPVAEYNYWEDPEAASIVYRQMEKMGKQIEMIGLDVTRQIVLTPDLLSYIERLDPHEGAFIRKITKFYFDFHWQWEHLIGCVINDPLAVACFLDPEVCRGFSAHVEIAEEGICRGQSVVDAYDFYRRPHNAVVYDKVDVTKFFYMFLERILRCDRARLDLLDHLLRNHDAYGKEGERDIRI
;
A
#
# COMPACT_ATOMS: atom_id res chain seq x y z
N GLY A 1 -9.04 0.42 -6.82
CA GLY A 1 -9.10 0.57 -5.37
C GLY A 1 -9.74 1.88 -4.96
N ASN A 2 -8.99 2.78 -4.36
CA ASN A 2 -9.46 3.99 -3.68
C ASN A 2 -10.23 4.98 -4.59
N ALA A 3 -9.91 5.00 -5.88
CA ALA A 3 -10.59 5.80 -6.88
C ALA A 3 -11.02 4.92 -8.06
N PRO A 4 -12.02 5.34 -8.86
CA PRO A 4 -12.37 4.64 -10.09
C PRO A 4 -11.14 4.40 -10.96
N VAL A 5 -11.05 3.23 -11.59
CA VAL A 5 -9.82 2.76 -12.26
C VAL A 5 -9.29 3.73 -13.32
N GLN A 6 -10.17 4.40 -14.06
CA GLN A 6 -9.79 5.43 -15.05
C GLN A 6 -9.11 6.62 -14.36
N MET A 7 -9.73 7.13 -13.29
CA MET A 7 -9.18 8.22 -12.47
C MET A 7 -7.82 7.82 -11.88
N GLY A 8 -7.70 6.60 -11.36
CA GLY A 8 -6.44 6.08 -10.83
C GLY A 8 -5.33 6.03 -11.88
N ALA A 9 -5.64 5.59 -13.10
CA ALA A 9 -4.68 5.56 -14.20
C ALA A 9 -4.27 6.97 -14.66
N GLU A 10 -5.22 7.91 -14.74
CA GLU A 10 -4.91 9.31 -15.04
C GLU A 10 -4.05 9.93 -13.95
N ASN A 11 -4.35 9.68 -12.67
CA ASN A 11 -3.55 10.15 -11.55
C ASN A 11 -2.13 9.57 -11.54
N ALA A 12 -1.98 8.28 -11.85
CA ALA A 12 -0.66 7.68 -12.02
C ALA A 12 0.15 8.41 -13.10
N ARG A 13 -0.48 8.77 -14.22
CA ARG A 13 0.19 9.53 -15.29
C ARG A 13 0.53 10.97 -14.87
N LYS A 14 -0.34 11.63 -14.06
CA LYS A 14 -0.01 12.96 -13.50
C LYS A 14 1.25 12.91 -12.63
N VAL A 15 1.37 11.89 -11.77
CA VAL A 15 2.57 11.67 -10.95
C VAL A 15 3.78 11.36 -11.83
N LEU A 16 3.66 10.50 -12.83
CA LEU A 16 4.73 10.21 -13.77
C LEU A 16 5.16 11.44 -14.58
N LYS A 17 4.22 12.32 -14.96
CA LYS A 17 4.52 13.63 -15.59
C LYS A 17 5.37 14.49 -14.66
N HIS A 18 4.99 14.61 -13.38
CA HIS A 18 5.75 15.34 -12.36
C HIS A 18 7.17 14.77 -12.20
N MET A 19 7.29 13.44 -12.18
CA MET A 19 8.56 12.74 -12.06
C MET A 19 9.39 12.72 -13.37
N ASN A 20 8.87 13.27 -14.45
CA ASN A 20 9.47 13.20 -15.81
C ASN A 20 9.70 11.75 -16.27
N ARG A 21 8.75 10.84 -15.98
CA ARG A 21 8.82 9.39 -16.25
C ARG A 21 7.58 8.86 -17.00
N LEU A 22 7.09 9.63 -17.98
CA LEU A 22 6.00 9.15 -18.85
C LEU A 22 6.39 7.95 -19.75
N ASP A 23 7.64 7.55 -19.73
CA ASP A 23 8.15 6.31 -20.32
C ASP A 23 7.62 5.05 -19.62
N VAL A 24 7.20 5.15 -18.34
CA VAL A 24 6.63 4.03 -17.60
C VAL A 24 5.19 3.79 -18.05
N PRO A 25 4.86 2.58 -18.55
CA PRO A 25 3.51 2.30 -19.02
C PRO A 25 2.50 2.23 -17.86
N VAL A 26 1.35 2.86 -18.06
CA VAL A 26 0.19 2.75 -17.18
C VAL A 26 -0.91 2.00 -17.91
N LEU A 27 -1.39 0.91 -17.32
CA LEU A 27 -2.40 0.03 -17.90
C LEU A 27 -3.65 0.00 -17.02
N ILE A 28 -4.82 -0.13 -17.65
CA ILE A 28 -6.10 -0.23 -16.97
C ILE A 28 -6.29 -1.66 -16.47
N GLY A 29 -6.49 -1.80 -15.14
CA GLY A 29 -6.83 -3.07 -14.49
C GLY A 29 -8.34 -3.30 -14.37
N ALA A 30 -8.73 -4.22 -13.46
CA ALA A 30 -10.11 -4.46 -13.13
C ALA A 30 -10.78 -3.20 -12.56
N ASP A 31 -12.01 -2.94 -12.98
CA ASP A 31 -12.79 -1.76 -12.59
C ASP A 31 -13.69 -2.01 -11.37
N LYS A 32 -13.85 -3.26 -10.98
CA LYS A 32 -14.70 -3.68 -9.86
C LYS A 32 -14.15 -4.95 -9.20
N PRO A 33 -14.50 -5.18 -7.92
CA PRO A 33 -14.20 -6.42 -7.22
C PRO A 33 -14.92 -7.62 -7.83
N LEU A 34 -14.52 -8.84 -7.45
CA LEU A 34 -15.06 -10.09 -8.03
C LEU A 34 -16.54 -10.28 -7.75
N LYS A 35 -17.01 -9.94 -6.55
CA LYS A 35 -18.40 -10.22 -6.14
C LYS A 35 -19.18 -9.00 -5.67
N LYS A 36 -18.60 -8.19 -4.79
CA LYS A 36 -19.34 -7.05 -4.24
C LYS A 36 -19.41 -5.87 -5.20
N PRO A 37 -20.39 -4.95 -5.05
CA PRO A 37 -20.33 -3.66 -5.73
C PRO A 37 -19.08 -2.89 -5.32
N TYR A 38 -18.46 -2.19 -6.28
CA TYR A 38 -17.34 -1.32 -6.04
C TYR A 38 -17.71 -0.19 -5.06
N THR A 39 -16.82 0.07 -4.12
CA THR A 39 -16.95 1.15 -3.15
C THR A 39 -15.64 1.95 -3.18
N ASP A 40 -15.69 3.20 -3.63
CA ASP A 40 -14.51 4.06 -3.61
C ASP A 40 -14.16 4.58 -2.20
N ALA A 41 -13.01 5.23 -2.10
CA ALA A 41 -12.54 5.93 -0.90
C ALA A 41 -12.25 7.40 -1.21
N LEU A 42 -13.10 8.04 -2.01
CA LEU A 42 -12.95 9.45 -2.36
C LEU A 42 -13.18 10.39 -1.18
N ASP A 43 -13.89 9.93 -0.15
CA ASP A 43 -14.02 10.58 1.15
C ASP A 43 -12.69 10.66 1.92
N THR A 44 -11.78 9.75 1.62
CA THR A 44 -10.42 9.67 2.20
C THR A 44 -9.37 10.35 1.32
N HIS A 45 -9.50 10.21 -0.01
CA HIS A 45 -8.49 10.65 -0.98
C HIS A 45 -8.87 11.90 -1.77
N GLY A 46 -10.03 12.51 -1.48
CA GLY A 46 -10.53 13.69 -2.18
C GLY A 46 -11.21 13.35 -3.52
N ARG A 47 -12.01 14.28 -4.04
CA ARG A 47 -12.86 14.07 -5.23
C ARG A 47 -12.08 13.76 -6.50
N ASP A 48 -10.81 14.17 -6.59
CA ASP A 48 -9.92 13.83 -7.70
C ASP A 48 -9.11 12.55 -7.46
N GLY A 49 -9.30 11.88 -6.30
CA GLY A 49 -8.56 10.69 -5.89
C GLY A 49 -7.06 10.93 -5.70
N LEU A 50 -6.63 12.20 -5.57
CA LEU A 50 -5.23 12.60 -5.41
C LEU A 50 -5.10 13.82 -4.49
N GLY A 51 -5.84 13.81 -3.37
CA GLY A 51 -5.76 14.83 -2.33
C GLY A 51 -6.38 16.18 -2.68
N GLU A 52 -7.29 16.22 -3.66
CA GLU A 52 -7.82 17.45 -4.26
C GLU A 52 -6.71 18.37 -4.79
N SER A 53 -5.67 17.73 -5.31
CA SER A 53 -4.52 18.41 -5.87
C SER A 53 -4.83 19.13 -7.18
N PHE A 54 -5.85 18.66 -7.91
CA PHE A 54 -6.26 19.16 -9.23
C PHE A 54 -5.08 19.38 -10.18
N LEU A 55 -4.13 18.41 -10.17
CA LEU A 55 -2.99 18.44 -11.08
C LEU A 55 -3.46 18.30 -12.54
N GLU A 56 -2.76 18.96 -13.43
CA GLU A 56 -3.02 18.86 -14.87
C GLU A 56 -2.79 17.44 -15.38
N ASN A 57 -3.66 17.00 -16.28
CA ASN A 57 -3.53 15.72 -16.94
C ASN A 57 -2.21 15.62 -17.73
N ALA A 58 -1.70 14.41 -17.84
CA ALA A 58 -0.61 14.13 -18.78
C ALA A 58 -1.16 14.07 -20.21
N GLU A 59 -0.37 14.54 -21.15
CA GLU A 59 -0.72 14.48 -22.56
C GLU A 59 -0.68 13.05 -23.11
N GLY A 60 -1.47 12.78 -24.14
CA GLY A 60 -1.55 11.50 -24.82
C GLY A 60 -2.55 10.52 -24.17
N PRO A 61 -2.95 9.48 -24.91
CA PRO A 61 -3.96 8.52 -24.47
C PRO A 61 -3.42 7.57 -23.40
N LEU A 62 -4.34 6.96 -22.66
CA LEU A 62 -4.05 5.78 -21.82
C LEU A 62 -3.72 4.57 -22.73
N ASN A 63 -2.96 3.62 -22.19
CA ASN A 63 -2.67 2.38 -22.90
C ASN A 63 -3.97 1.59 -23.14
N THR A 64 -4.12 1.04 -24.33
CA THR A 64 -5.30 0.24 -24.71
C THR A 64 -5.18 -1.23 -24.31
N GLU A 65 -3.96 -1.73 -24.03
CA GLU A 65 -3.75 -3.08 -23.50
C GLU A 65 -4.25 -3.13 -22.04
N SER A 66 -5.01 -4.16 -21.67
CA SER A 66 -5.43 -4.35 -20.29
C SER A 66 -4.27 -4.81 -19.42
N ALA A 67 -4.29 -4.43 -18.12
CA ALA A 67 -3.25 -4.85 -17.17
C ALA A 67 -3.11 -6.38 -17.10
N ASN A 68 -4.22 -7.12 -17.18
CA ASN A 68 -4.20 -8.59 -17.16
C ASN A 68 -3.52 -9.19 -18.38
N SER A 69 -3.82 -8.68 -19.59
CA SER A 69 -3.16 -9.12 -20.83
C SER A 69 -1.67 -8.85 -20.80
N PHE A 70 -1.28 -7.67 -20.32
CA PHE A 70 0.13 -7.30 -20.16
C PHE A 70 0.85 -8.22 -19.16
N LEU A 71 0.27 -8.43 -17.95
CA LEU A 71 0.85 -9.31 -16.93
C LEU A 71 1.03 -10.73 -17.46
N ARG A 72 0.03 -11.31 -18.10
CA ARG A 72 0.12 -12.64 -18.72
C ARG A 72 1.26 -12.72 -19.72
N ARG A 73 1.32 -11.79 -20.66
CA ARG A 73 2.37 -11.75 -21.67
C ARG A 73 3.75 -11.60 -21.03
N LYS A 74 3.89 -10.61 -20.14
CA LYS A 74 5.18 -10.32 -19.47
C LYS A 74 5.68 -11.50 -18.66
N LEU A 75 4.82 -12.13 -17.87
CA LEU A 75 5.18 -13.27 -17.04
C LEU A 75 5.48 -14.55 -17.85
N ARG A 76 4.91 -14.70 -19.04
CA ARG A 76 5.30 -15.76 -19.96
C ARG A 76 6.69 -15.56 -20.55
N GLU A 77 7.09 -14.31 -20.78
CA GLU A 77 8.41 -13.95 -21.30
C GLU A 77 9.49 -14.06 -20.23
N GLU A 78 9.24 -13.49 -19.03
CA GLU A 78 10.21 -13.42 -17.93
C GLU A 78 9.57 -13.58 -16.57
N ARG A 79 10.37 -13.90 -15.55
CA ARG A 79 9.92 -13.87 -14.15
C ARG A 79 9.97 -12.45 -13.64
N CYS A 80 8.97 -12.08 -12.85
CA CYS A 80 8.86 -10.74 -12.28
C CYS A 80 8.51 -10.81 -10.79
N SER A 81 8.85 -9.77 -10.06
CA SER A 81 8.31 -9.51 -8.72
C SER A 81 7.27 -8.40 -8.79
N LEU A 82 6.28 -8.43 -7.92
CA LEU A 82 5.17 -7.50 -7.90
C LEU A 82 5.06 -6.78 -6.56
N ILE A 83 4.68 -5.50 -6.62
CA ILE A 83 4.23 -4.72 -5.47
C ILE A 83 2.76 -4.42 -5.69
N ALA A 84 1.89 -5.03 -4.89
CA ALA A 84 0.45 -4.83 -4.94
C ALA A 84 0.03 -3.82 -3.87
N ILE A 85 -0.35 -2.61 -4.28
CA ILE A 85 -0.74 -1.50 -3.41
C ILE A 85 -2.22 -1.14 -3.53
N GLY A 86 -3.03 -2.10 -3.94
CA GLY A 86 -4.48 -2.01 -4.07
C GLY A 86 -5.13 -3.38 -3.93
N PRO A 87 -6.44 -3.50 -4.12
CA PRO A 87 -7.15 -4.78 -4.11
C PRO A 87 -6.52 -5.79 -5.06
N LEU A 88 -6.47 -7.06 -4.67
CA LEU A 88 -5.76 -8.11 -5.39
C LEU A 88 -6.52 -8.67 -6.60
N THR A 89 -7.57 -7.99 -7.07
CA THR A 89 -8.47 -8.39 -8.15
C THR A 89 -7.72 -8.76 -9.44
N ASN A 90 -6.72 -7.96 -9.84
CA ASN A 90 -5.94 -8.26 -11.05
C ASN A 90 -5.13 -9.55 -10.90
N LEU A 91 -4.61 -9.85 -9.71
CA LEU A 91 -3.87 -11.08 -9.44
C LEU A 91 -4.81 -12.29 -9.40
N ALA A 92 -6.00 -12.15 -8.82
CA ALA A 92 -7.02 -13.20 -8.85
C ALA A 92 -7.44 -13.53 -10.29
N HIS A 93 -7.72 -12.52 -11.12
CA HIS A 93 -7.99 -12.73 -12.54
C HIS A 93 -6.83 -13.38 -13.28
N LEU A 94 -5.58 -13.06 -12.93
CA LEU A 94 -4.44 -13.74 -13.52
C LEU A 94 -4.41 -15.23 -13.14
N ILE A 95 -4.68 -15.57 -11.89
CA ILE A 95 -4.76 -16.97 -11.42
C ILE A 95 -5.86 -17.71 -12.18
N GLU A 96 -7.05 -17.13 -12.28
CA GLU A 96 -8.21 -17.75 -12.96
C GLU A 96 -7.99 -17.95 -14.47
N THR A 97 -7.26 -17.04 -15.11
CA THR A 97 -7.07 -17.06 -16.57
C THR A 97 -5.77 -17.70 -17.02
N ASP A 98 -4.73 -17.71 -16.18
CA ASP A 98 -3.39 -18.22 -16.51
C ASP A 98 -2.58 -18.48 -15.22
N GLU A 99 -2.93 -19.54 -14.52
CA GLU A 99 -2.24 -19.95 -13.28
C GLU A 99 -0.74 -20.15 -13.48
N ASP A 100 -0.35 -20.70 -14.65
CA ASP A 100 1.06 -20.93 -14.97
C ASP A 100 1.84 -19.60 -15.07
N ALA A 101 1.24 -18.56 -15.63
CA ALA A 101 1.84 -17.23 -15.64
C ALA A 101 1.96 -16.67 -14.21
N PHE A 102 0.92 -16.80 -13.37
CA PHE A 102 0.98 -16.38 -11.97
C PHE A 102 2.11 -17.09 -11.22
N ASN A 103 2.28 -18.40 -11.44
CA ASN A 103 3.31 -19.21 -10.78
C ASN A 103 4.75 -18.76 -11.12
N ARG A 104 4.93 -17.94 -12.15
CA ARG A 104 6.22 -17.33 -12.52
C ARG A 104 6.53 -16.05 -11.76
N ILE A 105 5.63 -15.57 -10.90
CA ILE A 105 5.91 -14.45 -10.00
C ILE A 105 6.89 -14.93 -8.95
N ASP A 106 8.01 -14.20 -8.81
CA ASP A 106 9.06 -14.56 -7.85
C ASP A 106 8.69 -14.14 -6.44
N ARG A 107 8.18 -12.90 -6.29
CA ARG A 107 7.90 -12.26 -5.01
C ARG A 107 6.67 -11.36 -5.13
N ILE A 108 5.81 -11.37 -4.13
CA ILE A 108 4.66 -10.45 -4.02
C ILE A 108 4.76 -9.72 -2.68
N VAL A 109 4.91 -8.40 -2.72
CA VAL A 109 4.73 -7.53 -1.55
C VAL A 109 3.39 -6.86 -1.69
N SER A 110 2.49 -7.08 -0.73
CA SER A 110 1.14 -6.54 -0.73
C SER A 110 0.93 -5.54 0.40
N MET A 111 0.61 -4.28 0.07
CA MET A 111 0.01 -3.38 1.06
C MET A 111 -1.45 -3.78 1.22
N GLY A 112 -1.81 -4.27 2.39
CA GLY A 112 -3.17 -4.72 2.70
C GLY A 112 -3.25 -5.56 3.97
N GLY A 113 -4.46 -5.68 4.49
CA GLY A 113 -4.74 -6.46 5.69
C GLY A 113 -4.27 -5.82 7.00
N ASN A 114 -4.49 -6.54 8.06
CA ASN A 114 -4.08 -6.19 9.41
C ASN A 114 -4.03 -7.45 10.28
N TYR A 115 -3.28 -7.42 11.36
CA TYR A 115 -3.15 -8.55 12.30
C TYR A 115 -3.77 -8.20 13.67
N ARG A 116 -3.15 -7.28 14.40
CA ARG A 116 -3.61 -6.79 15.72
C ARG A 116 -4.20 -5.39 15.65
N SER A 117 -3.83 -4.64 14.64
CA SER A 117 -4.38 -3.32 14.41
C SER A 117 -5.87 -3.41 14.09
N HIS A 118 -6.65 -2.42 14.50
CA HIS A 118 -8.02 -2.29 14.00
C HIS A 118 -8.03 -1.98 12.49
N GLY A 119 -9.16 -2.17 11.84
CA GLY A 119 -9.35 -1.81 10.43
C GLY A 119 -9.35 -0.29 10.18
N ASN A 120 -9.47 0.10 8.92
CA ASN A 120 -9.61 1.49 8.49
C ASN A 120 -10.90 1.76 7.68
N CYS A 121 -11.60 0.71 7.26
CA CYS A 121 -12.91 0.82 6.59
C CYS A 121 -14.01 -0.02 7.27
N SER A 122 -13.62 -0.90 8.17
CA SER A 122 -14.49 -1.60 9.11
C SER A 122 -13.71 -1.77 10.43
N PRO A 123 -14.35 -2.18 11.53
CA PRO A 123 -13.65 -2.39 12.80
C PRO A 123 -12.48 -3.38 12.70
N VAL A 124 -12.49 -4.30 11.72
CA VAL A 124 -11.55 -5.43 11.64
C VAL A 124 -10.83 -5.56 10.31
N ALA A 125 -11.16 -4.76 9.30
CA ALA A 125 -10.61 -4.94 7.96
C ALA A 125 -9.94 -3.69 7.40
N GLU A 126 -8.81 -3.92 6.73
CA GLU A 126 -8.11 -2.95 5.91
C GLU A 126 -8.79 -2.86 4.53
N TYR A 127 -8.80 -1.66 3.94
CA TYR A 127 -9.57 -1.32 2.74
C TYR A 127 -9.24 -2.21 1.53
N ASN A 128 -7.99 -2.44 1.19
CA ASN A 128 -7.63 -3.21 -0.01
C ASN A 128 -8.17 -4.64 0.04
N TYR A 129 -8.10 -5.29 1.21
CA TYR A 129 -8.62 -6.64 1.39
C TYR A 129 -10.13 -6.65 1.63
N TRP A 130 -10.68 -5.60 2.23
CA TRP A 130 -12.13 -5.44 2.39
C TRP A 130 -12.82 -5.14 1.06
N GLU A 131 -12.17 -4.40 0.15
CA GLU A 131 -12.75 -4.06 -1.15
C GLU A 131 -12.92 -5.31 -2.03
N ASP A 132 -11.97 -6.24 -2.02
CA ASP A 132 -12.11 -7.52 -2.73
C ASP A 132 -11.53 -8.68 -1.91
N PRO A 133 -12.24 -9.13 -0.85
CA PRO A 133 -11.75 -10.20 -0.01
C PRO A 133 -11.69 -11.55 -0.73
N GLU A 134 -12.57 -11.78 -1.71
CA GLU A 134 -12.53 -12.96 -2.54
C GLU A 134 -11.24 -13.02 -3.36
N ALA A 135 -10.82 -11.92 -3.96
CA ALA A 135 -9.56 -11.86 -4.69
C ALA A 135 -8.36 -12.06 -3.76
N ALA A 136 -8.37 -11.42 -2.59
CA ALA A 136 -7.32 -11.63 -1.60
C ALA A 136 -7.26 -13.12 -1.18
N SER A 137 -8.39 -13.74 -0.88
CA SER A 137 -8.49 -15.16 -0.52
C SER A 137 -7.95 -16.09 -1.62
N ILE A 138 -8.29 -15.82 -2.89
CA ILE A 138 -7.76 -16.58 -4.05
C ILE A 138 -6.23 -16.50 -4.09
N VAL A 139 -5.66 -15.30 -3.94
CA VAL A 139 -4.21 -15.11 -3.98
C VAL A 139 -3.52 -15.84 -2.82
N TYR A 140 -4.01 -15.71 -1.59
CA TYR A 140 -3.43 -16.39 -0.42
C TYR A 140 -3.48 -17.93 -0.54
N ARG A 141 -4.59 -18.47 -1.04
CA ARG A 141 -4.72 -19.91 -1.33
C ARG A 141 -3.76 -20.37 -2.43
N GLN A 142 -3.55 -19.55 -3.45
CA GLN A 142 -2.59 -19.88 -4.51
C GLN A 142 -1.14 -19.87 -3.99
N MET A 143 -0.80 -18.91 -3.12
CA MET A 143 0.52 -18.88 -2.48
C MET A 143 0.76 -20.12 -1.63
N GLU A 144 -0.24 -20.56 -0.84
CA GLU A 144 -0.18 -21.83 -0.10
C GLU A 144 0.05 -23.03 -1.04
N LYS A 145 -0.75 -23.14 -2.11
CA LYS A 145 -0.62 -24.20 -3.12
C LYS A 145 0.77 -24.25 -3.76
N MET A 146 1.41 -23.11 -3.94
CA MET A 146 2.77 -23.00 -4.48
C MET A 146 3.86 -23.26 -3.44
N GLY A 147 3.54 -23.39 -2.15
CA GLY A 147 4.51 -23.41 -1.06
C GLY A 147 5.30 -22.11 -0.94
N LYS A 148 4.72 -20.98 -1.35
CA LYS A 148 5.29 -19.64 -1.27
C LYS A 148 4.53 -18.78 -0.27
N GLN A 149 5.13 -17.64 0.08
CA GLN A 149 4.55 -16.66 1.01
C GLN A 149 4.39 -15.30 0.33
N ILE A 150 3.22 -14.66 0.52
CA ILE A 150 3.03 -13.26 0.20
C ILE A 150 3.57 -12.42 1.36
N GLU A 151 4.19 -11.29 1.06
CA GLU A 151 4.67 -10.36 2.07
C GLU A 151 3.56 -9.35 2.39
N MET A 152 2.93 -9.51 3.55
CA MET A 152 1.80 -8.69 3.99
C MET A 152 2.29 -7.47 4.77
N ILE A 153 2.18 -6.29 4.15
CA ILE A 153 2.43 -4.98 4.75
C ILE A 153 1.08 -4.42 5.21
N GLY A 154 0.64 -4.85 6.38
CA GLY A 154 -0.65 -4.49 6.94
C GLY A 154 -0.64 -3.19 7.76
N LEU A 155 -1.83 -2.82 8.28
CA LEU A 155 -1.98 -1.60 9.11
C LEU A 155 -1.13 -1.62 10.39
N ASP A 156 -0.75 -2.82 10.87
CA ASP A 156 0.12 -2.98 12.05
C ASP A 156 1.48 -2.30 11.87
N VAL A 157 2.00 -2.33 10.66
CA VAL A 157 3.31 -1.76 10.35
C VAL A 157 3.20 -0.39 9.68
N THR A 158 2.19 -0.16 8.83
CA THR A 158 2.05 1.11 8.11
C THR A 158 1.67 2.27 9.03
N ARG A 159 0.87 2.03 10.07
CA ARG A 159 0.51 3.05 11.07
C ARG A 159 1.69 3.56 11.90
N GLN A 160 2.83 2.89 11.85
CA GLN A 160 4.06 3.36 12.46
C GLN A 160 4.77 4.42 11.59
N ILE A 161 4.35 4.58 10.32
CA ILE A 161 4.93 5.53 9.36
C ILE A 161 3.98 6.71 9.15
N VAL A 162 4.23 7.79 9.87
CA VAL A 162 3.42 9.02 9.80
C VAL A 162 4.22 10.15 9.17
N LEU A 163 3.73 10.70 8.06
CA LEU A 163 4.23 11.97 7.53
C LEU A 163 3.63 13.10 8.36
N THR A 164 4.43 13.67 9.27
CA THR A 164 4.01 14.75 10.15
C THR A 164 4.16 16.13 9.50
N PRO A 165 3.48 17.19 10.01
CA PRO A 165 3.61 18.54 9.46
C PRO A 165 5.03 19.12 9.50
N ASP A 166 5.82 18.75 10.50
CA ASP A 166 7.22 19.16 10.64
C ASP A 166 8.13 18.42 9.64
N LEU A 167 7.93 17.12 9.43
CA LEU A 167 8.59 16.38 8.35
C LEU A 167 8.27 16.97 6.98
N LEU A 168 6.99 17.27 6.72
CA LEU A 168 6.58 17.89 5.45
C LEU A 168 7.23 19.27 5.27
N SER A 169 7.27 20.09 6.32
CA SER A 169 7.94 21.39 6.31
C SER A 169 9.45 21.25 6.11
N TYR A 170 10.08 20.20 6.64
CA TYR A 170 11.48 19.90 6.41
C TYR A 170 11.73 19.53 4.95
N ILE A 171 10.89 18.68 4.35
CA ILE A 171 10.96 18.33 2.92
C ILE A 171 10.87 19.60 2.05
N GLU A 172 9.94 20.51 2.35
CA GLU A 172 9.79 21.80 1.61
C GLU A 172 11.02 22.71 1.72
N ARG A 173 11.73 22.67 2.84
CA ARG A 173 12.99 23.44 2.99
C ARG A 173 14.15 22.83 2.21
N LEU A 174 14.20 21.48 2.13
CA LEU A 174 15.23 20.78 1.37
C LEU A 174 15.00 20.89 -0.13
N ASP A 175 13.76 20.76 -0.57
CA ASP A 175 13.36 20.87 -1.96
C ASP A 175 11.94 21.50 -2.04
N PRO A 176 11.84 22.83 -2.31
CA PRO A 176 10.55 23.50 -2.38
C PRO A 176 9.60 22.96 -3.48
N HIS A 177 10.15 22.43 -4.58
CA HIS A 177 9.35 21.90 -5.67
C HIS A 177 8.70 20.56 -5.28
N GLU A 178 9.50 19.60 -4.81
CA GLU A 178 9.01 18.28 -4.36
C GLU A 178 8.16 18.41 -3.10
N GLY A 179 8.54 19.28 -2.17
CA GLY A 179 7.78 19.52 -0.95
C GLY A 179 6.39 20.12 -1.23
N ALA A 180 6.30 21.09 -2.13
CA ALA A 180 5.01 21.66 -2.55
C ALA A 180 4.12 20.63 -3.25
N PHE A 181 4.72 19.73 -4.06
CA PHE A 181 3.99 18.63 -4.68
C PHE A 181 3.44 17.66 -3.62
N ILE A 182 4.29 17.19 -2.69
CA ILE A 182 3.88 16.28 -1.62
C ILE A 182 2.78 16.91 -0.76
N ARG A 183 2.95 18.16 -0.34
CA ARG A 183 1.91 18.88 0.40
C ARG A 183 0.59 18.89 -0.34
N LYS A 184 0.64 19.15 -1.64
CA LYS A 184 -0.56 19.28 -2.48
C LYS A 184 -1.34 17.95 -2.56
N ILE A 185 -0.66 16.82 -2.72
CA ILE A 185 -1.31 15.51 -2.84
C ILE A 185 -1.68 14.90 -1.48
N THR A 186 -1.10 15.37 -0.36
CA THR A 186 -1.36 14.81 0.97
C THR A 186 -2.29 15.67 1.83
N LYS A 187 -2.59 16.91 1.45
CA LYS A 187 -3.38 17.85 2.26
C LYS A 187 -4.71 17.25 2.70
N PHE A 188 -5.49 16.73 1.77
CA PHE A 188 -6.80 16.13 2.07
C PHE A 188 -6.67 14.94 3.02
N TYR A 189 -5.61 14.16 2.85
CA TYR A 189 -5.34 12.98 3.66
C TYR A 189 -4.90 13.35 5.09
N PHE A 190 -4.22 14.49 5.30
CA PHE A 190 -3.97 15.06 6.63
C PHE A 190 -5.28 15.42 7.34
N ASP A 191 -6.19 16.11 6.62
CA ASP A 191 -7.48 16.51 7.17
C ASP A 191 -8.34 15.29 7.54
N PHE A 192 -8.34 14.23 6.69
CA PHE A 192 -9.00 12.97 6.96
C PHE A 192 -8.47 12.30 8.24
N HIS A 193 -7.16 12.12 8.38
CA HIS A 193 -6.57 11.48 9.57
C HIS A 193 -6.85 12.27 10.85
N TRP A 194 -6.83 13.61 10.77
CA TRP A 194 -7.22 14.42 11.91
C TRP A 194 -8.68 14.20 12.30
N GLN A 195 -9.56 14.19 11.34
CA GLN A 195 -11.00 14.08 11.58
C GLN A 195 -11.41 12.70 12.12
N TRP A 196 -10.82 11.63 11.61
CA TRP A 196 -11.26 10.27 11.90
C TRP A 196 -10.37 9.52 12.90
N GLU A 197 -9.07 9.76 12.89
CA GLU A 197 -8.12 9.05 13.75
C GLU A 197 -7.48 9.96 14.81
N HIS A 198 -7.79 11.27 14.79
CA HIS A 198 -7.16 12.29 15.66
C HIS A 198 -5.63 12.31 15.56
N LEU A 199 -5.10 11.96 14.40
CA LEU A 199 -3.70 11.90 14.09
C LEU A 199 -3.24 13.22 13.44
N ILE A 200 -2.18 13.85 13.99
CA ILE A 200 -1.55 15.03 13.39
C ILE A 200 -0.53 14.57 12.34
N GLY A 201 -0.97 14.44 11.09
CA GLY A 201 -0.19 13.92 9.98
C GLY A 201 -1.02 13.02 9.09
N CYS A 202 -0.37 12.21 8.28
CA CYS A 202 -1.02 11.13 7.57
C CYS A 202 -0.16 9.88 7.51
N VAL A 203 -0.79 8.71 7.61
CA VAL A 203 -0.13 7.42 7.43
C VAL A 203 0.19 7.22 5.95
N ILE A 204 1.46 7.00 5.61
CA ILE A 204 1.88 6.76 4.22
C ILE A 204 2.10 5.27 3.98
N ASN A 205 1.01 4.56 3.68
CA ASN A 205 0.95 3.10 3.61
C ASN A 205 1.81 2.52 2.48
N ASP A 206 1.54 2.91 1.24
CA ASP A 206 2.11 2.30 0.04
C ASP A 206 3.62 2.51 -0.11
N PRO A 207 4.19 3.67 0.25
CA PRO A 207 5.63 3.86 0.25
C PRO A 207 6.38 2.86 1.12
N LEU A 208 5.77 2.36 2.22
CA LEU A 208 6.40 1.34 3.05
C LEU A 208 6.48 0.00 2.33
N ALA A 209 5.46 -0.41 1.58
CA ALA A 209 5.51 -1.64 0.78
C ALA A 209 6.61 -1.57 -0.29
N VAL A 210 6.78 -0.41 -0.92
CA VAL A 210 7.89 -0.17 -1.85
C VAL A 210 9.24 -0.22 -1.14
N ALA A 211 9.35 0.38 0.04
CA ALA A 211 10.59 0.37 0.83
C ALA A 211 10.97 -1.07 1.25
N CYS A 212 10.03 -1.87 1.75
CA CYS A 212 10.27 -3.27 2.10
C CYS A 212 10.62 -4.14 0.88
N PHE A 213 10.09 -3.80 -0.30
CA PHE A 213 10.49 -4.47 -1.54
C PHE A 213 11.95 -4.19 -1.89
N LEU A 214 12.39 -2.94 -1.76
CA LEU A 214 13.76 -2.50 -2.09
C LEU A 214 14.79 -2.94 -1.05
N ASP A 215 14.40 -2.96 0.23
CA ASP A 215 15.25 -3.37 1.35
C ASP A 215 14.39 -4.10 2.41
N PRO A 216 14.38 -5.44 2.40
CA PRO A 216 13.58 -6.23 3.34
C PRO A 216 13.93 -6.00 4.83
N GLU A 217 15.11 -5.44 5.14
CA GLU A 217 15.51 -5.16 6.51
C GLU A 217 14.81 -3.91 7.11
N VAL A 218 14.06 -3.15 6.30
CA VAL A 218 13.24 -2.02 6.79
C VAL A 218 12.13 -2.53 7.72
N CYS A 219 11.58 -3.70 7.42
CA CYS A 219 10.50 -4.30 8.20
C CYS A 219 10.94 -5.61 8.85
N ARG A 220 10.29 -5.97 9.96
CA ARG A 220 10.40 -7.28 10.61
C ARG A 220 9.02 -7.87 10.79
N GLY A 221 8.93 -9.18 10.69
CA GLY A 221 7.69 -9.91 10.79
C GLY A 221 7.94 -11.39 11.04
N PHE A 222 6.91 -12.18 10.88
CA PHE A 222 6.92 -13.62 11.09
C PHE A 222 6.13 -14.33 10.00
N SER A 223 6.48 -15.58 9.74
CA SER A 223 5.69 -16.42 8.84
C SER A 223 4.46 -16.94 9.54
N ALA A 224 3.31 -16.93 8.86
CA ALA A 224 2.05 -17.44 9.38
C ALA A 224 1.17 -17.99 8.25
N HIS A 225 0.18 -18.80 8.63
CA HIS A 225 -0.96 -19.08 7.77
C HIS A 225 -1.97 -17.93 7.93
N VAL A 226 -2.43 -17.40 6.81
CA VAL A 226 -3.42 -16.30 6.76
C VAL A 226 -4.60 -16.71 5.91
N GLU A 227 -5.80 -16.53 6.44
CA GLU A 227 -7.06 -16.64 5.71
C GLU A 227 -7.75 -15.27 5.65
N ILE A 228 -8.48 -15.03 4.57
CA ILE A 228 -9.29 -13.80 4.42
C ILE A 228 -10.75 -14.15 4.61
N ALA A 229 -11.41 -13.45 5.54
CA ALA A 229 -12.83 -13.62 5.77
C ALA A 229 -13.63 -12.99 4.61
N GLU A 230 -14.30 -13.82 3.83
CA GLU A 230 -15.03 -13.38 2.63
C GLU A 230 -16.44 -12.85 2.96
N GLU A 231 -17.03 -13.22 4.11
CA GLU A 231 -18.44 -12.94 4.45
C GLU A 231 -18.63 -12.53 5.91
N GLY A 232 -19.84 -12.09 6.22
CA GLY A 232 -20.28 -11.76 7.58
C GLY A 232 -19.68 -10.47 8.12
N ILE A 233 -19.75 -10.30 9.44
CA ILE A 233 -19.32 -9.10 10.15
C ILE A 233 -17.81 -8.85 10.05
N CYS A 234 -17.04 -9.92 9.82
CA CYS A 234 -15.57 -9.88 9.70
C CYS A 234 -15.10 -9.82 8.25
N ARG A 235 -16.00 -9.56 7.27
CA ARG A 235 -15.62 -9.49 5.85
C ARG A 235 -14.40 -8.60 5.63
N GLY A 236 -13.41 -9.13 4.90
CA GLY A 236 -12.14 -8.47 4.59
C GLY A 236 -11.07 -8.58 5.67
N GLN A 237 -11.40 -9.17 6.83
CA GLN A 237 -10.41 -9.41 7.88
C GLN A 237 -9.39 -10.44 7.42
N SER A 238 -8.10 -10.12 7.61
CA SER A 238 -7.02 -11.09 7.53
C SER A 238 -6.88 -11.82 8.86
N VAL A 239 -7.26 -13.09 8.86
CA VAL A 239 -7.18 -13.99 10.03
C VAL A 239 -5.79 -14.61 10.05
N VAL A 240 -4.91 -14.07 10.88
CA VAL A 240 -3.51 -14.49 10.99
C VAL A 240 -3.37 -15.55 12.07
N ASP A 241 -3.00 -16.77 11.68
CA ASP A 241 -2.70 -17.86 12.61
C ASP A 241 -1.24 -17.80 13.10
N ALA A 242 -0.98 -16.86 14.03
CA ALA A 242 0.36 -16.64 14.56
C ALA A 242 0.84 -17.74 15.54
N TYR A 243 -0.03 -18.67 15.93
CA TYR A 243 0.25 -19.73 16.91
C TYR A 243 0.03 -21.15 16.35
N ASP A 244 -0.13 -21.26 15.02
CA ASP A 244 -0.32 -22.55 14.32
C ASP A 244 -1.52 -23.38 14.83
N PHE A 245 -2.62 -22.73 15.20
CA PHE A 245 -3.86 -23.41 15.61
C PHE A 245 -4.40 -24.33 14.52
N TYR A 246 -4.34 -23.85 13.26
CA TYR A 246 -4.83 -24.60 12.09
C TYR A 246 -3.83 -25.64 11.57
N ARG A 247 -2.56 -25.54 11.97
CA ARG A 247 -1.47 -26.45 11.53
C ARG A 247 -1.39 -26.54 9.99
N ARG A 248 -1.57 -25.42 9.32
CA ARG A 248 -1.51 -25.31 7.86
C ARG A 248 -0.18 -24.71 7.42
N PRO A 249 0.26 -24.99 6.17
CA PRO A 249 1.44 -24.35 5.60
C PRO A 249 1.34 -22.82 5.70
N HIS A 250 2.43 -22.16 6.05
CA HIS A 250 2.48 -20.71 6.08
C HIS A 250 2.46 -20.16 4.65
N ASN A 251 1.52 -19.28 4.37
CA ASN A 251 1.33 -18.64 3.07
C ASN A 251 1.64 -17.15 3.07
N ALA A 252 2.04 -16.59 4.21
CA ALA A 252 2.39 -15.19 4.34
C ALA A 252 3.58 -14.95 5.28
N VAL A 253 4.34 -13.89 4.98
CA VAL A 253 5.16 -13.18 5.96
C VAL A 253 4.36 -11.96 6.41
N VAL A 254 3.97 -11.92 7.68
CA VAL A 254 3.19 -10.84 8.27
C VAL A 254 4.16 -9.87 8.96
N TYR A 255 4.26 -8.65 8.43
CA TYR A 255 5.11 -7.63 9.02
C TYR A 255 4.37 -6.88 10.14
N ASP A 256 5.03 -6.70 11.29
CA ASP A 256 4.47 -6.04 12.48
C ASP A 256 5.38 -4.98 13.09
N LYS A 257 6.62 -4.85 12.59
CA LYS A 257 7.59 -3.84 13.04
C LYS A 257 8.30 -3.21 11.85
N VAL A 258 8.60 -1.92 11.97
CA VAL A 258 9.37 -1.15 10.99
C VAL A 258 10.47 -0.35 11.68
N ASP A 259 11.61 -0.26 11.02
CA ASP A 259 12.62 0.74 11.34
C ASP A 259 12.24 2.07 10.69
N VAL A 260 11.52 2.90 11.46
CA VAL A 260 11.00 4.21 11.01
C VAL A 260 12.11 5.12 10.52
N THR A 261 13.24 5.14 11.21
CA THR A 261 14.41 5.96 10.84
C THR A 261 14.97 5.51 9.51
N LYS A 262 15.22 4.20 9.34
CA LYS A 262 15.71 3.62 8.08
C LYS A 262 14.74 3.91 6.94
N PHE A 263 13.42 3.76 7.18
CA PHE A 263 12.40 4.08 6.19
C PHE A 263 12.47 5.53 5.72
N PHE A 264 12.47 6.51 6.64
CA PHE A 264 12.44 7.91 6.26
C PHE A 264 13.75 8.36 5.58
N TYR A 265 14.90 7.86 6.00
CA TYR A 265 16.15 8.10 5.24
C TYR A 265 16.00 7.59 3.81
N MET A 266 15.61 6.34 3.64
CA MET A 266 15.46 5.71 2.33
C MET A 266 14.40 6.40 1.44
N PHE A 267 13.30 6.85 2.04
CA PHE A 267 12.23 7.58 1.37
C PHE A 267 12.71 8.96 0.91
N LEU A 268 13.30 9.76 1.81
CA LEU A 268 13.73 11.12 1.50
C LEU A 268 14.92 11.17 0.54
N GLU A 269 15.92 10.31 0.69
CA GLU A 269 17.03 10.21 -0.26
C GLU A 269 16.52 10.00 -1.70
N ARG A 270 15.49 9.18 -1.88
CA ARG A 270 14.93 8.88 -3.20
C ARG A 270 14.04 9.98 -3.76
N ILE A 271 13.10 10.49 -2.97
CA ILE A 271 12.17 11.52 -3.45
C ILE A 271 12.89 12.87 -3.69
N LEU A 272 13.88 13.20 -2.86
CA LEU A 272 14.67 14.44 -2.98
C LEU A 272 15.92 14.25 -3.84
N ARG A 273 16.23 13.02 -4.27
CA ARG A 273 17.45 12.69 -5.04
C ARG A 273 18.71 13.27 -4.41
N CYS A 274 18.84 13.13 -3.10
CA CYS A 274 19.93 13.70 -2.32
C CYS A 274 20.68 12.64 -1.51
N ASP A 275 21.91 12.97 -1.11
CA ASP A 275 22.69 12.15 -0.21
C ASP A 275 22.21 12.29 1.24
N ARG A 276 22.42 11.27 2.05
CA ARG A 276 22.06 11.21 3.48
C ARG A 276 22.61 12.39 4.29
N ALA A 277 23.80 12.88 3.94
CA ALA A 277 24.42 14.02 4.61
C ALA A 277 23.59 15.32 4.53
N ARG A 278 22.67 15.42 3.57
CA ARG A 278 21.76 16.56 3.43
C ARG A 278 20.58 16.47 4.39
N LEU A 279 20.35 15.30 5.00
CA LEU A 279 19.24 15.02 5.91
C LEU A 279 19.63 15.19 7.39
N ASP A 280 20.39 16.21 7.70
CA ASP A 280 21.05 16.47 8.99
C ASP A 280 20.11 16.62 10.19
N LEU A 281 18.88 17.12 9.98
CA LEU A 281 17.87 17.30 11.03
C LEU A 281 16.90 16.12 11.15
N LEU A 282 16.97 15.13 10.27
CA LEU A 282 15.97 14.06 10.22
C LEU A 282 15.90 13.27 11.54
N ASP A 283 17.04 12.87 12.12
CA ASP A 283 17.08 12.16 13.40
C ASP A 283 16.46 12.97 14.55
N HIS A 284 16.57 14.30 14.50
CA HIS A 284 15.96 15.16 15.50
C HIS A 284 14.43 15.17 15.37
N LEU A 285 13.93 15.25 14.16
CA LEU A 285 12.49 15.22 13.86
C LEU A 285 11.88 13.86 14.22
N LEU A 286 12.58 12.77 13.93
CA LEU A 286 12.09 11.41 14.18
C LEU A 286 12.11 11.00 15.66
N ARG A 287 12.91 11.64 16.52
CA ARG A 287 12.87 11.37 17.99
C ARG A 287 11.48 11.64 18.60
N ASN A 288 10.75 12.59 18.05
CA ASN A 288 9.39 12.89 18.49
C ASN A 288 8.34 11.96 17.86
N HIS A 289 8.72 11.26 16.79
CA HIS A 289 7.84 10.34 16.06
C HIS A 289 7.47 9.10 16.88
N ASP A 290 8.37 8.58 17.68
CA ASP A 290 8.13 7.44 18.61
C ASP A 290 7.04 7.75 19.65
N ALA A 291 6.77 9.01 19.93
CA ALA A 291 5.69 9.41 20.81
C ALA A 291 4.30 9.18 20.20
N TYR A 292 4.17 9.25 18.87
CA TYR A 292 2.91 9.02 18.17
C TYR A 292 2.58 7.54 18.02
N GLY A 293 3.59 6.66 17.82
CA GLY A 293 3.41 5.21 17.71
C GLY A 293 3.00 4.52 19.01
N LYS A 294 3.38 5.09 20.16
CA LYS A 294 3.05 4.54 21.49
C LYS A 294 1.65 4.90 21.99
N GLU A 295 1.00 5.89 21.41
CA GLU A 295 -0.38 6.25 21.79
C GLU A 295 -1.43 5.30 21.23
N GLY A 296 -1.12 4.52 20.19
CA GLY A 296 -1.96 3.42 19.70
C GLY A 296 -2.04 2.21 20.62
N GLU A 297 -1.13 2.10 21.61
CA GLU A 297 -1.13 1.07 22.67
C GLU A 297 -1.83 1.50 23.96
N ARG A 298 -2.46 2.68 23.99
CA ARG A 298 -3.26 3.04 25.17
C ARG A 298 -4.42 2.06 25.28
N ASP A 299 -4.32 1.18 26.28
CA ASP A 299 -5.41 0.41 26.84
C ASP A 299 -6.71 1.24 26.80
N ILE A 300 -7.61 0.91 25.90
CA ILE A 300 -9.01 1.26 26.06
C ILE A 300 -9.47 0.41 27.26
N ARG A 301 -9.22 0.87 28.46
CA ARG A 301 -9.89 0.38 29.64
C ARG A 301 -11.33 0.87 29.54
N ILE A 302 -12.21 -0.04 29.18
CA ILE A 302 -13.66 0.11 29.36
C ILE A 302 -13.96 0.20 30.86
#